data_cc85a0a46474462c29b65486ae6933d3
#
_entry.id   cc85a0a46474462c29b65486ae6933d3
#
_cell.length_a   1.000
_cell.length_b   1.000
_cell.length_c   1.000
_cell.angle_alpha   90.00
_cell.angle_beta   90.00
_cell.angle_gamma   90.00
#
_symmetry.space_group_name_H-M   'P 1'
#
loop_
_entity.id
_entity.type
_entity.pdbx_description
1 polymer ?
#
loop_
_entity_poly.entity_id
_entity_poly.type
_entity_poly.pdbx_seq_one_letter_code
_entity_poly.pdbx_strand_id
1 'polypeptide(L)'
;MSLEFSPPFNEVTQNLNETIEFEKELSLAELIEFFGLKYGEKFTDLVWEKGNKGVFSKYLSIIINGRSYQHDKFLETKLKDGDQIVFIYIYFGG
;
A
#
# COMPACT_ATOMS: atom_id res chain seq x y z
N MET A 1 -6.28 -1.10 -12.23
CA MET A 1 -5.28 -1.28 -11.18
C MET A 1 -5.66 -2.46 -10.31
N SER A 2 -4.75 -3.37 -10.15
CA SER A 2 -4.95 -4.59 -9.38
C SER A 2 -4.16 -4.50 -8.08
N LEU A 3 -4.81 -4.84 -6.96
CA LEU A 3 -4.18 -4.77 -5.64
C LEU A 3 -4.21 -6.14 -4.98
N GLU A 4 -3.10 -6.50 -4.35
CA GLU A 4 -2.99 -7.71 -3.56
C GLU A 4 -2.61 -7.33 -2.13
N PHE A 5 -3.33 -7.91 -1.18
CA PHE A 5 -3.11 -7.65 0.24
C PHE A 5 -2.67 -8.94 0.92
N SER A 6 -1.40 -8.98 1.34
CA SER A 6 -0.89 -10.08 2.13
C SER A 6 -1.13 -9.82 3.61
N PRO A 7 -1.09 -10.85 4.47
CA PRO A 7 -1.26 -10.61 5.91
C PRO A 7 -0.23 -9.60 6.43
N PRO A 8 -0.59 -8.69 7.34
CA PRO A 8 -1.90 -8.60 7.99
C PRO A 8 -2.92 -7.71 7.25
N PHE A 9 -2.57 -7.17 6.08
CA PHE A 9 -3.44 -6.25 5.35
C PHE A 9 -4.78 -6.90 4.97
N ASN A 10 -4.76 -8.15 4.55
CA ASN A 10 -5.99 -8.84 4.16
C ASN A 10 -6.97 -9.02 5.32
N GLU A 11 -6.50 -8.99 6.54
CA GLU A 11 -7.38 -9.06 7.71
C GLU A 11 -8.17 -7.76 7.89
N VAL A 12 -7.57 -6.64 7.50
CA VAL A 12 -8.21 -5.33 7.57
C VAL A 12 -9.15 -5.12 6.39
N THR A 13 -8.68 -5.44 5.19
CA THR A 13 -9.48 -5.26 3.97
C THR A 13 -10.53 -6.34 3.77
N GLN A 14 -10.34 -7.50 4.41
CA GLN A 14 -11.15 -8.71 4.25
C GLN A 14 -11.17 -9.22 2.81
N ASN A 15 -10.13 -8.88 2.06
CA ASN A 15 -9.93 -9.30 0.68
C ASN A 15 -8.46 -9.53 0.44
N LEU A 16 -8.12 -10.59 -0.28
CA LEU A 16 -6.74 -10.81 -0.72
C LEU A 16 -6.43 -10.01 -1.97
N ASN A 17 -7.44 -9.77 -2.78
CA ASN A 17 -7.29 -9.06 -4.05
C ASN A 17 -8.40 -8.06 -4.23
N GLU A 18 -8.08 -6.94 -4.85
CA GLU A 18 -9.06 -5.91 -5.16
C GLU A 18 -8.69 -5.27 -6.49
N THR A 19 -9.67 -4.94 -7.31
CA THR A 19 -9.46 -4.23 -8.55
C THR A 19 -10.13 -2.87 -8.44
N ILE A 20 -9.38 -1.81 -8.75
CA ILE A 20 -9.86 -0.45 -8.67
C ILE A 20 -9.59 0.24 -9.99
N GLU A 21 -10.56 1.04 -10.44
CA GLU A 21 -10.41 1.85 -11.64
C GLU A 21 -10.39 3.32 -11.26
N PHE A 22 -9.45 4.06 -11.81
CA PHE A 22 -9.35 5.50 -11.64
C PHE A 22 -9.26 6.15 -13.00
N GLU A 23 -9.93 7.27 -13.17
CA GLU A 23 -9.92 8.03 -14.42
C GLU A 23 -8.61 8.78 -14.64
N LYS A 24 -7.85 8.99 -13.58
CA LYS A 24 -6.60 9.76 -13.60
C LYS A 24 -5.48 8.98 -12.94
N GLU A 25 -4.25 9.32 -13.32
CA GLU A 25 -3.10 8.83 -12.58
C GLU A 25 -3.19 9.35 -11.15
N LEU A 26 -2.79 8.52 -10.19
CA LEU A 26 -2.68 8.96 -8.81
C LEU A 26 -1.34 8.54 -8.25
N SER A 27 -0.90 9.27 -7.23
CA SER A 27 0.34 8.92 -6.55
C SER A 27 0.07 7.78 -5.57
N LEU A 28 1.13 7.09 -5.17
CA LEU A 28 1.01 6.07 -4.13
C LEU A 28 0.45 6.67 -2.84
N ALA A 29 0.83 7.91 -2.50
CA ALA A 29 0.30 8.59 -1.33
C ALA A 29 -1.22 8.74 -1.42
N GLU A 30 -1.73 9.12 -2.58
CA GLU A 30 -3.17 9.25 -2.79
C GLU A 30 -3.90 7.91 -2.69
N LEU A 31 -3.28 6.84 -3.18
CA LEU A 31 -3.84 5.50 -3.06
C LEU A 31 -3.93 5.07 -1.60
N ILE A 32 -2.89 5.32 -0.83
CA ILE A 32 -2.88 5.00 0.60
C ILE A 32 -3.95 5.80 1.33
N GLU A 33 -4.10 7.08 1.00
CA GLU A 33 -5.17 7.90 1.56
C GLU A 33 -6.56 7.34 1.24
N PHE A 34 -6.75 6.92 0.00
CA PHE A 34 -8.00 6.30 -0.42
C PHE A 34 -8.34 5.09 0.45
N PHE A 35 -7.37 4.22 0.68
CA PHE A 35 -7.58 3.03 1.51
C PHE A 35 -7.74 3.40 3.00
N GLY A 36 -7.08 4.46 3.44
CA GLY A 36 -7.26 4.96 4.80
C GLY A 36 -8.68 5.41 5.05
N LEU A 37 -9.28 6.06 4.06
CA LEU A 37 -10.69 6.48 4.15
C LEU A 37 -11.64 5.28 4.06
N LYS A 38 -11.30 4.30 3.24
CA LYS A 38 -12.15 3.13 3.02
C LYS A 38 -12.10 2.16 4.19
N TYR A 39 -10.92 1.89 4.72
CA TYR A 39 -10.71 0.86 5.74
C TYR A 39 -10.38 1.41 7.12
N GLY A 40 -10.12 2.70 7.23
CA GLY A 40 -9.91 3.36 8.52
C GLY A 40 -8.50 3.24 9.07
N GLU A 41 -8.37 3.57 10.35
CA GLU A 41 -7.08 3.61 11.04
C GLU A 41 -6.36 2.26 11.07
N LYS A 42 -7.10 1.17 11.06
CA LYS A 42 -6.47 -0.16 11.06
C LYS A 42 -5.60 -0.36 9.84
N PHE A 43 -5.98 0.23 8.71
CA PHE A 43 -5.16 0.17 7.50
C PHE A 43 -3.95 1.09 7.61
N THR A 44 -4.16 2.34 7.99
CA THR A 44 -3.07 3.32 8.08
C THR A 44 -2.07 2.99 9.17
N ASP A 45 -2.51 2.33 10.26
CA ASP A 45 -1.61 1.87 11.30
C ASP A 45 -0.63 0.81 10.80
N LEU A 46 -1.01 0.06 9.80
CA LEU A 46 -0.11 -0.92 9.18
C LEU A 46 0.88 -0.26 8.23
N VAL A 47 0.49 0.88 7.64
CA VAL A 47 1.33 1.57 6.65
C VAL A 47 2.38 2.45 7.32
N TRP A 48 1.97 3.26 8.30
CA TRP A 48 2.84 4.27 8.90
C TRP A 48 3.53 3.77 10.16
N GLU A 49 4.80 4.16 10.32
CA GLU A 49 5.58 3.78 11.50
C GLU A 49 5.08 4.52 12.72
N LYS A 50 4.48 3.79 13.67
CA LYS A 50 4.00 4.34 14.94
C LYS A 50 3.16 5.62 14.80
N GLY A 51 2.32 5.66 13.76
CA GLY A 51 1.45 6.81 13.56
C GLY A 51 2.13 8.00 12.90
N ASN A 52 3.37 7.88 12.47
CA ASN A 52 4.08 8.95 11.78
C ASN A 52 3.74 8.95 10.30
N LYS A 53 2.73 9.70 9.93
CA LYS A 53 2.32 9.81 8.54
C LYS A 53 3.48 10.25 7.67
N GLY A 54 3.70 9.54 6.57
CA GLY A 54 4.81 9.82 5.66
C GLY A 54 6.03 8.95 5.90
N VAL A 55 6.06 8.23 7.02
CA VAL A 55 7.16 7.31 7.33
C VAL A 55 6.60 5.89 7.33
N PHE A 56 7.03 5.08 6.37
CA PHE A 56 6.54 3.69 6.27
C PHE A 56 6.99 2.86 7.46
N SER A 57 6.10 1.97 7.89
CA SER A 57 6.45 0.92 8.84
C SER A 57 7.67 0.16 8.31
N LYS A 58 8.60 -0.16 9.22
CA LYS A 58 9.83 -0.88 8.84
C LYS A 58 9.57 -2.27 8.26
N TYR A 59 8.41 -2.81 8.50
CA TYR A 59 8.04 -4.13 7.96
C TYR A 59 7.34 -4.06 6.61
N LEU A 60 6.90 -2.87 6.22
CA LEU A 60 6.13 -2.70 5.00
C LEU A 60 6.99 -2.79 3.76
N SER A 61 6.55 -3.59 2.81
CA SER A 61 7.08 -3.55 1.46
C SER A 61 5.91 -3.36 0.52
N ILE A 62 6.07 -2.44 -0.41
CA ILE A 62 5.07 -2.23 -1.46
C ILE A 62 5.75 -2.59 -2.77
N ILE A 63 5.13 -3.51 -3.50
CA ILE A 63 5.67 -4.01 -4.76
C ILE A 63 4.76 -3.51 -5.87
N ILE A 64 5.32 -2.78 -6.81
CA ILE A 64 4.60 -2.23 -7.95
C ILE A 64 5.14 -2.87 -9.22
N ASN A 65 4.28 -3.60 -9.92
CA ASN A 65 4.65 -4.31 -11.15
C ASN A 65 5.87 -5.20 -10.97
N GLY A 66 5.93 -5.91 -9.84
CA GLY A 66 7.01 -6.83 -9.52
C GLY A 66 8.27 -6.19 -8.97
N ARG A 67 8.29 -4.89 -8.77
CA ARG A 67 9.46 -4.18 -8.24
C ARG A 67 9.19 -3.61 -6.86
N SER A 68 10.12 -3.88 -5.95
CA SER A 68 10.06 -3.32 -4.61
C SER A 68 10.66 -1.92 -4.64
N TYR A 69 9.98 -0.96 -4.03
CA TYR A 69 10.41 0.43 -3.96
C TYR A 69 10.73 0.79 -2.52
N GLN A 70 11.89 1.37 -2.29
CA GLN A 70 12.33 1.76 -0.96
C GLN A 70 13.19 3.04 -1.03
N HIS A 71 12.61 4.12 -1.51
CA HIS A 71 13.33 5.39 -1.53
C HIS A 71 12.42 6.53 -1.07
N ASP A 72 13.04 7.66 -0.74
CA ASP A 72 12.35 8.79 -0.11
C ASP A 72 11.18 9.35 -0.92
N LYS A 73 11.27 9.28 -2.24
CA LYS A 73 10.23 9.81 -3.11
C LYS A 73 9.20 8.78 -3.52
N PHE A 74 9.19 7.68 -2.83
CA PHE A 74 8.31 6.57 -3.19
C PHE A 74 6.83 6.95 -3.18
N LEU A 75 6.42 7.77 -2.22
CA LEU A 75 5.04 8.24 -2.12
C LEU A 75 4.59 9.07 -3.32
N GLU A 76 5.53 9.66 -4.04
CA GLU A 76 5.23 10.46 -5.23
C GLU A 76 5.13 9.62 -6.51
N THR A 77 5.37 8.32 -6.41
CA THR A 77 5.29 7.41 -7.56
C THR A 77 3.90 7.48 -8.17
N LYS A 78 3.83 7.72 -9.47
CA LYS A 78 2.55 7.77 -10.19
C LYS A 78 2.10 6.36 -10.55
N LEU A 79 0.87 6.07 -10.22
CA LEU A 79 0.22 4.80 -10.52
C LEU A 79 -0.80 5.04 -11.62
N LYS A 80 -0.93 4.07 -12.50
CA LYS A 80 -1.83 4.19 -13.64
C LYS A 80 -2.63 2.92 -13.85
N ASP A 81 -3.60 3.00 -14.74
CA ASP A 81 -4.44 1.86 -15.07
C ASP A 81 -3.58 0.68 -15.55
N GLY A 82 -3.92 -0.51 -15.09
CA GLY A 82 -3.17 -1.71 -15.41
C GLY A 82 -2.03 -2.06 -14.46
N ASP A 83 -1.67 -1.16 -13.55
CA ASP A 83 -0.61 -1.44 -12.58
C ASP A 83 -1.05 -2.50 -11.56
N GLN A 84 -0.09 -3.29 -11.10
CA GLN A 84 -0.27 -4.26 -10.02
C GLN A 84 0.48 -3.81 -8.79
N ILE A 85 -0.22 -3.69 -7.67
CA ILE A 85 0.37 -3.24 -6.42
C ILE A 85 0.13 -4.30 -5.34
N VAL A 86 1.19 -4.65 -4.61
CA VAL A 86 1.13 -5.61 -3.50
C VAL A 86 1.53 -4.91 -2.22
N PHE A 87 0.68 -5.01 -1.20
CA PHE A 87 1.00 -4.59 0.17
C PHE A 87 1.37 -5.83 0.97
N ILE A 88 2.58 -5.89 1.48
CA ILE A 88 3.07 -7.05 2.21
C ILE A 88 3.95 -6.60 3.38
N TYR A 89 3.86 -7.33 4.50
CA TYR A 89 4.79 -7.17 5.61
C TYR A 89 5.88 -8.22 5.49
N ILE A 90 7.12 -7.78 5.56
CA ILE A 90 8.28 -8.67 5.53
C ILE A 90 8.87 -8.68 6.94
N TYR A 91 8.87 -9.85 7.56
CA TYR A 91 9.46 -10.02 8.88
C TYR A 91 10.83 -10.63 8.72
N PHE A 92 11.82 -9.97 9.29
CA PHE A 92 13.21 -10.41 9.23
C PHE A 92 13.58 -11.15 10.50
N GLY A 93 14.43 -12.14 10.34
CA GLY A 93 15.07 -12.80 11.42
C GLY A 93 14.19 -13.70 12.26
N GLY A 94 13.13 -14.09 11.76
CA GLY A 94 12.29 -15.11 12.38
C GLY A 94 11.97 -14.98 13.82
#